data_ef3e60e7d4545884feb61c4c172968fa
#
_entry.id   ef3e60e7d4545884feb61c4c172968fa
#
_cell.length_a   1.000
_cell.length_b   1.000
_cell.length_c   1.000
_cell.angle_alpha   90.00
_cell.angle_beta   90.00
_cell.angle_gamma   90.00
#
_symmetry.space_group_name_H-M   'P 1'
#
loop_
_entity.id
_entity.type
_entity.pdbx_description
1 polymer ?
#
loop_
_entity_poly.entity_id
_entity_poly.type
_entity_poly.pdbx_seq_one_letter_code
_entity_poly.pdbx_strand_id
1 'polypeptide(L)'
;IKREQQPLLGQIALGVAAVPFLSILYGITKGKYNYKVLKYTLFFEDLPKEFEGYKITQISDIHSGSFDNKQKVEYAVDLVNKQKSDVIMFTGDLVNSKTSEMIPWKTTFSNLTAKDGIFSVLGNHDYGDYIKWESEEEKNQNFNDMLKLQKEMGFQLLLDDAKFIQKEDQRIAVIGVENWGKGFKQKGDLKKASSKIDANDFKILLSHDPSHWEYEVLKDNLHYHLTLSGHTHGMQFGIEIPGLVKWSPIKWRYKYWAGVYQKANQILNVNRGFGYLAFPGRVGIWPEITVITLKKGKRDRNNIF
;
A
#
# COMPACT_ATOMS: atom_id res chain seq x y z
N ILE A 1 -1.57 -48.43 -20.22
CA ILE A 1 -0.52 -47.47 -20.70
C ILE A 1 0.62 -48.32 -21.19
N LYS A 2 0.99 -48.20 -22.48
CA LYS A 2 2.11 -48.99 -23.10
C LYS A 2 3.42 -48.64 -22.35
N ARG A 3 4.26 -49.64 -22.08
CA ARG A 3 5.54 -49.53 -21.34
C ARG A 3 6.46 -48.40 -21.88
N GLU A 4 6.38 -48.09 -23.16
CA GLU A 4 7.17 -47.05 -23.86
C GLU A 4 6.70 -45.62 -23.52
N GLN A 5 5.47 -45.41 -22.98
CA GLN A 5 4.94 -44.08 -22.63
C GLN A 5 5.27 -43.66 -21.18
N GLN A 6 5.76 -44.60 -20.35
CA GLN A 6 6.08 -44.32 -18.96
C GLN A 6 7.23 -43.29 -18.77
N PRO A 7 8.34 -43.36 -19.53
CA PRO A 7 9.42 -42.38 -19.37
C PRO A 7 8.99 -40.97 -19.80
N LEU A 8 8.21 -40.86 -20.89
CA LEU A 8 7.71 -39.57 -21.35
C LEU A 8 6.76 -38.91 -20.32
N LEU A 9 5.84 -39.69 -19.78
CA LEU A 9 4.92 -39.21 -18.72
C LEU A 9 5.70 -38.77 -17.47
N GLY A 10 6.74 -39.52 -17.09
CA GLY A 10 7.64 -39.17 -15.99
C GLY A 10 8.37 -37.85 -16.22
N GLN A 11 8.89 -37.63 -17.43
CA GLN A 11 9.56 -36.37 -17.81
C GLN A 11 8.60 -35.19 -17.81
N ILE A 12 7.38 -35.37 -18.33
CA ILE A 12 6.34 -34.32 -18.31
C ILE A 12 5.96 -34.00 -16.87
N ALA A 13 5.71 -35.01 -16.03
CA ALA A 13 5.37 -34.82 -14.62
C ALA A 13 6.48 -34.07 -13.86
N LEU A 14 7.74 -34.42 -14.10
CA LEU A 14 8.91 -33.72 -13.54
C LEU A 14 8.97 -32.27 -13.98
N GLY A 15 8.78 -32.01 -15.28
CA GLY A 15 8.73 -30.65 -15.84
C GLY A 15 7.62 -29.80 -15.20
N VAL A 16 6.41 -30.35 -15.08
CA VAL A 16 5.27 -29.66 -14.43
C VAL A 16 5.55 -29.38 -12.97
N ALA A 17 6.16 -30.32 -12.24
CA ALA A 17 6.51 -30.16 -10.83
C ALA A 17 7.65 -29.13 -10.62
N ALA A 18 8.56 -29.00 -11.58
CA ALA A 18 9.67 -28.04 -11.51
C ALA A 18 9.18 -26.58 -11.57
N VAL A 19 8.09 -26.29 -12.28
CA VAL A 19 7.57 -24.92 -12.44
C VAL A 19 7.25 -24.24 -11.10
N PRO A 20 6.43 -24.79 -10.22
CA PRO A 20 6.15 -24.15 -8.93
C PRO A 20 7.40 -24.07 -8.05
N PHE A 21 8.25 -25.08 -8.05
CA PHE A 21 9.51 -25.07 -7.28
C PHE A 21 10.44 -23.93 -7.74
N LEU A 22 10.68 -23.80 -9.03
CA LEU A 22 11.52 -22.72 -9.59
C LEU A 22 10.89 -21.35 -9.39
N SER A 23 9.56 -21.24 -9.45
CA SER A 23 8.83 -20.01 -9.19
C SER A 23 8.99 -19.56 -7.73
N ILE A 24 8.93 -20.49 -6.77
CA ILE A 24 9.17 -20.19 -5.34
C ILE A 24 10.63 -19.78 -5.14
N LEU A 25 11.59 -20.50 -5.70
CA LEU A 25 13.01 -20.19 -5.60
C LEU A 25 13.33 -18.80 -6.20
N TYR A 26 12.76 -18.49 -7.35
CA TYR A 26 12.85 -17.15 -7.94
C TYR A 26 12.19 -16.10 -7.03
N GLY A 27 11.01 -16.38 -6.50
CA GLY A 27 10.27 -15.51 -5.59
C GLY A 27 11.08 -15.10 -4.37
N ILE A 28 11.77 -16.07 -3.75
CA ILE A 28 12.60 -15.85 -2.56
C ILE A 28 13.88 -15.08 -2.89
N THR A 29 14.54 -15.39 -4.03
CA THR A 29 15.86 -14.84 -4.35
C THR A 29 15.79 -13.51 -5.10
N LYS A 30 14.84 -13.34 -5.99
CA LYS A 30 14.71 -12.17 -6.88
C LYS A 30 13.35 -11.48 -6.77
N GLY A 31 12.26 -12.27 -6.69
CA GLY A 31 10.90 -11.76 -6.79
C GLY A 31 10.55 -10.74 -5.72
N LYS A 32 11.00 -10.92 -4.47
CA LYS A 32 10.76 -10.01 -3.34
C LYS A 32 11.36 -8.60 -3.52
N TYR A 33 12.27 -8.43 -4.48
CA TYR A 33 12.87 -7.13 -4.84
C TYR A 33 12.63 -6.73 -6.30
N ASN A 34 11.68 -7.40 -6.99
CA ASN A 34 11.30 -7.08 -8.36
C ASN A 34 10.26 -5.95 -8.39
N TYR A 35 10.65 -4.77 -7.91
CA TYR A 35 9.76 -3.61 -7.79
C TYR A 35 9.11 -3.22 -9.11
N LYS A 36 7.79 -3.01 -9.08
CA LYS A 36 7.01 -2.52 -10.22
C LYS A 36 6.45 -1.14 -9.93
N VAL A 37 6.64 -0.22 -10.87
CA VAL A 37 5.97 1.07 -10.85
C VAL A 37 4.71 0.96 -11.67
N LEU A 38 3.56 1.01 -11.00
CA LEU A 38 2.24 1.00 -11.64
C LEU A 38 1.72 2.44 -11.71
N LYS A 39 1.33 2.86 -12.91
CA LYS A 39 0.88 4.23 -13.16
C LYS A 39 -0.59 4.24 -13.54
N TYR A 40 -1.35 5.08 -12.84
CA TYR A 40 -2.78 5.27 -13.09
C TYR A 40 -3.07 6.75 -13.32
N THR A 41 -4.00 7.04 -14.22
CA THR A 41 -4.58 8.37 -14.39
C THR A 41 -6.03 8.31 -13.94
N LEU A 42 -6.35 9.03 -12.86
CA LEU A 42 -7.70 9.03 -12.27
C LEU A 42 -8.38 10.37 -12.54
N PHE A 43 -9.63 10.29 -12.97
CA PHE A 43 -10.43 11.45 -13.40
C PHE A 43 -11.50 11.77 -12.37
N PHE A 44 -11.62 13.06 -12.01
CA PHE A 44 -12.62 13.58 -11.08
C PHE A 44 -13.20 14.89 -11.61
N GLU A 45 -14.52 14.97 -11.71
CA GLU A 45 -15.18 16.17 -12.25
C GLU A 45 -14.99 17.40 -11.35
N ASP A 46 -14.93 17.16 -10.04
CA ASP A 46 -14.81 18.15 -8.97
C ASP A 46 -13.37 18.39 -8.49
N LEU A 47 -12.36 17.80 -9.16
CA LEU A 47 -10.97 18.11 -8.84
C LEU A 47 -10.72 19.62 -8.94
N PRO A 48 -10.14 20.26 -7.90
CA PRO A 48 -9.74 21.66 -7.99
C PRO A 48 -8.77 21.86 -9.15
N LYS A 49 -8.93 22.94 -9.90
CA LYS A 49 -8.19 23.20 -11.15
C LYS A 49 -6.68 23.21 -10.96
N GLU A 50 -6.21 23.77 -9.85
CA GLU A 50 -4.76 23.86 -9.55
C GLU A 50 -4.10 22.50 -9.26
N PHE A 51 -4.92 21.45 -9.10
CA PHE A 51 -4.46 20.06 -8.92
C PHE A 51 -4.55 19.23 -10.21
N GLU A 52 -4.85 19.86 -11.35
CA GLU A 52 -4.77 19.17 -12.65
C GLU A 52 -3.35 18.67 -12.89
N GLY A 53 -3.21 17.37 -13.14
CA GLY A 53 -1.90 16.73 -13.32
C GLY A 53 -1.13 16.44 -12.02
N TYR A 54 -1.73 16.68 -10.85
CA TYR A 54 -1.12 16.42 -9.54
C TYR A 54 -0.75 14.94 -9.40
N LYS A 55 0.48 14.68 -8.99
CA LYS A 55 1.04 13.35 -8.96
C LYS A 55 1.26 12.86 -7.53
N ILE A 56 0.66 11.73 -7.21
CA ILE A 56 0.75 11.05 -5.92
C ILE A 56 1.57 9.78 -6.11
N THR A 57 2.59 9.55 -5.29
CA THR A 57 3.18 8.21 -5.15
C THR A 57 2.65 7.57 -3.88
N GLN A 58 2.03 6.40 -3.99
CA GLN A 58 1.65 5.57 -2.86
C GLN A 58 2.65 4.43 -2.69
N ILE A 59 3.13 4.26 -1.47
CA ILE A 59 3.83 3.07 -0.97
C ILE A 59 3.11 2.55 0.28
N SER A 60 3.24 1.27 0.57
CA SER A 60 2.57 0.61 1.69
C SER A 60 3.36 -0.61 2.15
N ASP A 61 3.10 -1.08 3.35
CA ASP A 61 3.55 -2.40 3.80
C ASP A 61 5.07 -2.59 3.58
N ILE A 62 5.86 -1.76 4.22
CA ILE A 62 7.33 -1.77 4.12
C ILE A 62 7.88 -3.01 4.83
N HIS A 63 7.35 -3.34 6.02
CA HIS A 63 7.78 -4.49 6.82
C HIS A 63 9.30 -4.59 6.93
N SER A 64 9.91 -3.52 7.42
CA SER A 64 11.36 -3.32 7.45
C SER A 64 12.14 -4.44 8.13
N GLY A 65 11.54 -5.13 9.10
CA GLY A 65 12.12 -6.31 9.77
C GLY A 65 12.36 -7.50 8.86
N SER A 66 11.78 -7.52 7.66
CA SER A 66 11.95 -8.59 6.69
C SER A 66 13.08 -8.34 5.69
N PHE A 67 13.60 -7.13 5.59
CA PHE A 67 14.63 -6.79 4.61
C PHE A 67 15.99 -7.41 4.94
N ASP A 68 16.66 -7.94 3.91
CA ASP A 68 17.96 -8.58 3.99
C ASP A 68 18.99 -8.02 2.98
N ASN A 69 18.61 -7.01 2.19
CA ASN A 69 19.49 -6.46 1.15
C ASN A 69 19.37 -4.94 1.02
N LYS A 70 20.34 -4.23 1.60
CA LYS A 70 20.35 -2.76 1.64
C LYS A 70 20.33 -2.12 0.25
N GLN A 71 21.16 -2.62 -0.66
CA GLN A 71 21.24 -2.05 -2.02
C GLN A 71 19.93 -2.15 -2.79
N LYS A 72 19.16 -3.24 -2.58
CA LYS A 72 17.85 -3.42 -3.21
C LYS A 72 16.80 -2.46 -2.63
N VAL A 73 16.85 -2.18 -1.33
CA VAL A 73 15.96 -1.23 -0.67
C VAL A 73 16.31 0.20 -1.09
N GLU A 74 17.60 0.55 -1.12
CA GLU A 74 18.07 1.86 -1.61
C GLU A 74 17.64 2.08 -3.07
N TYR A 75 17.83 1.08 -3.94
CA TYR A 75 17.35 1.14 -5.32
C TYR A 75 15.83 1.41 -5.39
N ALA A 76 15.05 0.80 -4.52
CA ALA A 76 13.60 1.00 -4.52
C ALA A 76 13.21 2.41 -4.05
N VAL A 77 13.89 2.97 -3.05
CA VAL A 77 13.70 4.36 -2.61
C VAL A 77 14.07 5.33 -3.74
N ASP A 78 15.19 5.08 -4.42
CA ASP A 78 15.57 5.85 -5.61
C ASP A 78 14.51 5.77 -6.72
N LEU A 79 13.91 4.58 -6.88
CA LEU A 79 12.84 4.38 -7.87
C LEU A 79 11.58 5.18 -7.52
N VAL A 80 11.24 5.31 -6.23
CA VAL A 80 10.18 6.20 -5.74
C VAL A 80 10.51 7.66 -6.08
N ASN A 81 11.70 8.13 -5.73
CA ASN A 81 12.13 9.52 -5.96
C ASN A 81 12.17 9.87 -7.46
N LYS A 82 12.58 8.92 -8.32
CA LYS A 82 12.57 9.08 -9.79
C LYS A 82 11.19 9.36 -10.37
N GLN A 83 10.09 9.07 -9.66
CA GLN A 83 8.75 9.40 -10.12
C GLN A 83 8.46 10.91 -10.06
N LYS A 84 9.23 11.67 -9.26
CA LYS A 84 9.09 13.13 -9.09
C LYS A 84 7.64 13.52 -8.79
N SER A 85 7.04 12.81 -7.84
CA SER A 85 5.66 13.06 -7.43
C SER A 85 5.56 14.30 -6.55
N ASP A 86 4.40 14.97 -6.61
CA ASP A 86 4.15 16.15 -5.77
C ASP A 86 4.05 15.75 -4.30
N VAL A 87 3.48 14.57 -4.00
CA VAL A 87 3.32 14.05 -2.65
C VAL A 87 3.59 12.54 -2.61
N ILE A 88 4.11 12.05 -1.49
CA ILE A 88 4.17 10.61 -1.19
C ILE A 88 3.16 10.30 -0.10
N MET A 89 2.40 9.21 -0.27
CA MET A 89 1.42 8.71 0.70
C MET A 89 1.77 7.29 1.11
N PHE A 90 2.09 7.12 2.40
CA PHE A 90 2.43 5.83 3.00
C PHE A 90 1.23 5.29 3.79
N THR A 91 0.74 4.13 3.40
CA THR A 91 -0.51 3.56 3.92
C THR A 91 -0.31 2.48 4.99
N GLY A 92 0.76 2.58 5.80
CA GLY A 92 0.95 1.79 7.02
C GLY A 92 1.77 0.51 6.84
N ASP A 93 1.97 -0.18 7.95
CA ASP A 93 2.83 -1.36 8.13
C ASP A 93 4.31 -1.06 7.80
N LEU A 94 4.89 -0.17 8.61
CA LEU A 94 6.31 0.20 8.52
C LEU A 94 7.23 -0.95 8.98
N VAL A 95 6.82 -1.66 10.01
CA VAL A 95 7.57 -2.74 10.68
C VAL A 95 6.78 -4.05 10.70
N ASN A 96 7.42 -5.15 11.11
CA ASN A 96 6.69 -6.41 11.38
C ASN A 96 6.05 -6.38 12.78
N SER A 97 6.75 -5.83 13.79
CA SER A 97 6.25 -5.76 15.16
C SER A 97 6.99 -4.74 16.03
N LYS A 98 8.30 -4.56 15.84
CA LYS A 98 9.12 -3.68 16.68
C LYS A 98 9.63 -2.48 15.89
N THR A 99 9.52 -1.31 16.49
CA THR A 99 10.06 -0.05 15.92
C THR A 99 11.56 -0.14 15.62
N SER A 100 12.30 -0.89 16.43
CA SER A 100 13.74 -1.12 16.24
C SER A 100 14.09 -1.80 14.91
N GLU A 101 13.16 -2.51 14.29
CA GLU A 101 13.35 -3.13 12.96
C GLU A 101 13.62 -2.10 11.86
N MET A 102 13.12 -0.87 12.04
CA MET A 102 13.30 0.22 11.07
C MET A 102 14.63 0.97 11.25
N ILE A 103 15.31 0.84 12.39
CA ILE A 103 16.55 1.61 12.68
C ILE A 103 17.62 1.43 11.60
N PRO A 104 17.94 0.20 11.12
CA PRO A 104 18.94 0.00 10.05
C PRO A 104 18.56 0.68 8.72
N TRP A 105 17.28 0.94 8.50
CA TRP A 105 16.72 1.44 7.25
C TRP A 105 16.33 2.92 7.32
N LYS A 106 16.36 3.52 8.52
CA LYS A 106 15.93 4.90 8.77
C LYS A 106 16.54 5.89 7.79
N THR A 107 17.87 5.89 7.63
CA THR A 107 18.56 6.79 6.70
C THR A 107 18.09 6.58 5.25
N THR A 108 17.90 5.35 4.84
CA THR A 108 17.43 5.03 3.47
C THR A 108 16.04 5.61 3.21
N PHE A 109 15.08 5.40 4.12
CA PHE A 109 13.73 5.93 3.96
C PHE A 109 13.61 7.43 4.24
N SER A 110 14.51 8.02 5.03
CA SER A 110 14.60 9.48 5.17
C SER A 110 15.03 10.19 3.87
N ASN A 111 15.55 9.46 2.87
CA ASN A 111 15.85 9.99 1.55
C ASN A 111 14.64 10.07 0.63
N LEU A 112 13.47 9.61 1.04
CA LEU A 112 12.23 9.84 0.29
C LEU A 112 11.95 11.34 0.19
N THR A 113 11.65 11.82 -1.01
CA THR A 113 11.41 13.24 -1.25
C THR A 113 10.18 13.47 -2.11
N ALA A 114 9.35 14.44 -1.70
CA ALA A 114 8.24 14.97 -2.48
C ALA A 114 8.04 16.44 -2.13
N LYS A 115 7.54 17.23 -3.10
CA LYS A 115 7.37 18.69 -2.96
C LYS A 115 6.48 19.07 -1.79
N ASP A 116 5.34 18.39 -1.65
CA ASP A 116 4.33 18.67 -0.63
C ASP A 116 4.45 17.71 0.57
N GLY A 117 5.58 16.97 0.65
CA GLY A 117 5.93 16.12 1.77
C GLY A 117 5.43 14.68 1.66
N ILE A 118 5.50 13.99 2.80
CA ILE A 118 5.15 12.58 2.94
C ILE A 118 4.09 12.48 4.02
N PHE A 119 2.88 12.04 3.67
CA PHE A 119 1.81 11.74 4.63
C PHE A 119 1.77 10.24 4.91
N SER A 120 1.51 9.88 6.16
CA SER A 120 1.49 8.48 6.58
C SER A 120 0.31 8.19 7.52
N VAL A 121 -0.08 6.91 7.55
CA VAL A 121 -0.94 6.32 8.58
C VAL A 121 -0.28 5.07 9.13
N LEU A 122 -0.82 4.52 10.21
CA LEU A 122 -0.38 3.24 10.78
C LEU A 122 -1.17 2.08 10.18
N GLY A 123 -0.49 0.94 10.00
CA GLY A 123 -1.11 -0.34 9.76
C GLY A 123 -1.21 -1.18 11.04
N ASN A 124 -1.77 -2.37 10.93
CA ASN A 124 -1.99 -3.22 12.10
C ASN A 124 -0.69 -3.74 12.74
N HIS A 125 0.40 -3.83 12.00
CA HIS A 125 1.70 -4.27 12.51
C HIS A 125 2.43 -3.19 13.32
N ASP A 126 2.13 -1.91 13.07
CA ASP A 126 2.83 -0.79 13.70
C ASP A 126 2.52 -0.61 15.21
N TYR A 127 1.51 -1.32 15.72
CA TYR A 127 1.14 -1.29 17.14
C TYR A 127 1.87 -2.32 18.01
N GLY A 128 2.65 -3.22 17.41
CA GLY A 128 3.39 -4.26 18.14
C GLY A 128 2.50 -5.36 18.74
N ASP A 129 1.31 -5.58 18.20
CA ASP A 129 0.32 -6.53 18.75
C ASP A 129 0.62 -8.01 18.43
N TYR A 130 1.60 -8.31 17.57
CA TYR A 130 1.88 -9.67 17.08
C TYR A 130 3.01 -10.39 17.82
N ILE A 131 3.56 -9.76 18.87
CA ILE A 131 4.58 -10.35 19.72
C ILE A 131 4.17 -10.23 21.19
N LYS A 132 4.81 -11.04 22.04
CA LYS A 132 4.71 -10.89 23.49
C LYS A 132 5.71 -9.86 23.97
N TRP A 133 5.26 -8.95 24.80
CA TRP A 133 6.07 -7.95 25.47
C TRP A 133 6.30 -8.36 26.92
N GLU A 134 7.40 -7.95 27.52
CA GLU A 134 7.68 -8.19 28.94
C GLU A 134 6.71 -7.40 29.83
N SER A 135 6.33 -6.20 29.39
CA SER A 135 5.33 -5.35 30.07
C SER A 135 4.55 -4.48 29.09
N GLU A 136 3.44 -3.92 29.54
CA GLU A 136 2.67 -2.91 28.78
C GLU A 136 3.46 -1.61 28.62
N GLU A 137 4.36 -1.27 29.56
CA GLU A 137 5.24 -0.13 29.47
C GLU A 137 6.21 -0.28 28.30
N GLU A 138 6.81 -1.46 28.11
CA GLU A 138 7.70 -1.74 26.97
C GLU A 138 6.96 -1.61 25.65
N LYS A 139 5.73 -2.13 25.56
CA LYS A 139 4.89 -2.00 24.38
C LYS A 139 4.53 -0.54 24.08
N ASN A 140 4.14 0.21 25.11
CA ASN A 140 3.83 1.63 24.96
C ASN A 140 5.06 2.45 24.54
N GLN A 141 6.23 2.11 25.08
CA GLN A 141 7.48 2.75 24.66
C GLN A 141 7.79 2.45 23.18
N ASN A 142 7.64 1.20 22.75
CA ASN A 142 7.81 0.84 21.32
C ASN A 142 6.87 1.64 20.41
N PHE A 143 5.61 1.85 20.83
CA PHE A 143 4.66 2.66 20.08
C PHE A 143 5.06 4.15 20.04
N ASN A 144 5.47 4.72 21.17
CA ASN A 144 5.96 6.09 21.23
C ASN A 144 7.21 6.28 20.35
N ASP A 145 8.10 5.29 20.34
CA ASP A 145 9.28 5.29 19.47
C ASP A 145 8.88 5.23 17.99
N MET A 146 7.80 4.51 17.62
CA MET A 146 7.24 4.50 16.27
C MET A 146 6.81 5.89 15.82
N LEU A 147 6.05 6.60 16.67
CA LEU A 147 5.59 7.96 16.37
C LEU A 147 6.77 8.92 16.17
N LYS A 148 7.76 8.83 17.07
CA LYS A 148 8.98 9.64 17.00
C LYS A 148 9.79 9.31 15.75
N LEU A 149 9.96 8.04 15.45
CA LEU A 149 10.76 7.56 14.31
C LEU A 149 10.17 8.06 12.97
N GLN A 150 8.85 7.96 12.77
CA GLN A 150 8.22 8.46 11.56
C GLN A 150 8.42 9.98 11.40
N LYS A 151 8.28 10.74 12.48
CA LYS A 151 8.55 12.18 12.47
C LYS A 151 10.01 12.48 12.11
N GLU A 152 10.96 11.74 12.67
CA GLU A 152 12.39 11.90 12.39
C GLU A 152 12.76 11.53 10.94
N MET A 153 12.01 10.64 10.31
CA MET A 153 12.12 10.34 8.87
C MET A 153 11.45 11.38 7.98
N GLY A 154 10.79 12.40 8.55
CA GLY A 154 10.10 13.44 7.79
C GLY A 154 8.67 13.08 7.38
N PHE A 155 8.09 12.00 7.96
CA PHE A 155 6.72 11.61 7.68
C PHE A 155 5.74 12.43 8.53
N GLN A 156 4.68 12.90 7.91
CA GLN A 156 3.55 13.57 8.57
C GLN A 156 2.50 12.51 8.90
N LEU A 157 2.65 11.90 10.08
CA LEU A 157 1.73 10.85 10.54
C LEU A 157 0.38 11.45 10.93
N LEU A 158 -0.68 10.87 10.39
CA LEU A 158 -2.08 11.21 10.67
C LEU A 158 -2.71 10.09 11.51
N LEU A 159 -3.19 10.45 12.71
CA LEU A 159 -3.86 9.55 13.66
C LEU A 159 -5.26 10.04 13.90
N ASP A 160 -6.22 9.60 13.07
CA ASP A 160 -7.58 10.13 13.00
C ASP A 160 -7.58 11.67 12.90
N ASP A 161 -6.80 12.17 11.95
CA ASP A 161 -6.63 13.61 11.71
C ASP A 161 -6.55 13.89 10.21
N ALA A 162 -6.63 15.16 9.84
CA ALA A 162 -6.53 15.61 8.47
C ALA A 162 -5.61 16.84 8.35
N LYS A 163 -4.97 16.94 7.18
CA LYS A 163 -4.20 18.10 6.76
C LYS A 163 -4.62 18.52 5.35
N PHE A 164 -4.31 19.77 5.01
CA PHE A 164 -4.60 20.31 3.70
C PHE A 164 -3.30 20.51 2.92
N ILE A 165 -3.34 20.17 1.64
CA ILE A 165 -2.33 20.61 0.67
C ILE A 165 -2.93 21.79 -0.06
N GLN A 166 -2.26 22.94 0.02
CA GLN A 166 -2.71 24.20 -0.55
C GLN A 166 -1.95 24.49 -1.84
N LYS A 167 -2.68 24.86 -2.89
CA LYS A 167 -2.13 25.43 -4.12
C LYS A 167 -2.92 26.67 -4.49
N GLU A 168 -2.26 27.82 -4.46
CA GLU A 168 -2.89 29.12 -4.65
C GLU A 168 -4.11 29.30 -3.71
N ASP A 169 -5.29 29.54 -4.25
CA ASP A 169 -6.55 29.67 -3.51
C ASP A 169 -7.32 28.35 -3.34
N GLN A 170 -6.80 27.23 -3.86
CA GLN A 170 -7.45 25.92 -3.82
C GLN A 170 -6.72 24.92 -2.92
N ARG A 171 -7.46 23.98 -2.37
CA ARG A 171 -6.91 22.95 -1.48
C ARG A 171 -7.48 21.56 -1.74
N ILE A 172 -6.73 20.56 -1.34
CA ILE A 172 -7.20 19.18 -1.18
C ILE A 172 -7.00 18.73 0.27
N ALA A 173 -7.93 17.94 0.78
CA ALA A 173 -7.84 17.36 2.12
C ALA A 173 -7.16 15.99 2.06
N VAL A 174 -6.12 15.79 2.86
CA VAL A 174 -5.49 14.49 3.12
C VAL A 174 -5.92 14.05 4.50
N ILE A 175 -6.71 13.00 4.57
CA ILE A 175 -7.32 12.45 5.77
C ILE A 175 -6.63 11.14 6.09
N GLY A 176 -6.22 10.92 7.33
CA GLY A 176 -5.63 9.66 7.77
C GLY A 176 -6.36 9.09 8.97
N VAL A 177 -6.72 7.82 8.88
CA VAL A 177 -7.30 7.07 9.99
C VAL A 177 -6.28 6.10 10.56
N GLU A 178 -6.35 5.88 11.89
CA GLU A 178 -5.66 4.76 12.52
C GLU A 178 -6.15 3.43 11.93
N ASN A 179 -5.47 2.33 12.19
CA ASN A 179 -5.85 1.05 11.60
C ASN A 179 -7.30 0.68 11.91
N TRP A 180 -8.08 0.47 10.86
CA TRP A 180 -9.43 -0.08 10.91
C TRP A 180 -9.55 -1.24 9.93
N GLY A 181 -9.82 -2.45 10.39
CA GLY A 181 -9.94 -3.62 9.54
C GLY A 181 -10.99 -4.61 10.06
N LYS A 182 -11.76 -5.20 9.16
CA LYS A 182 -12.70 -6.25 9.52
C LYS A 182 -11.94 -7.50 9.99
N GLY A 183 -12.01 -7.79 11.28
CA GLY A 183 -11.30 -8.92 11.90
C GLY A 183 -9.90 -8.57 12.39
N PHE A 184 -9.53 -7.30 12.37
CA PHE A 184 -8.36 -6.71 13.01
C PHE A 184 -8.78 -5.67 14.03
N LYS A 185 -7.82 -5.06 14.75
CA LYS A 185 -8.14 -3.96 15.65
C LYS A 185 -8.76 -2.80 14.85
N GLN A 186 -9.91 -2.35 15.31
CA GLN A 186 -10.63 -1.19 14.77
C GLN A 186 -10.35 -0.01 15.68
N LYS A 187 -9.19 0.63 15.54
CA LYS A 187 -8.82 1.83 16.27
C LYS A 187 -9.29 3.10 15.59
N GLY A 188 -9.28 3.10 14.25
CA GLY A 188 -9.56 4.26 13.42
C GLY A 188 -10.98 4.79 13.61
N ASP A 189 -11.09 6.12 13.71
CA ASP A 189 -12.33 6.88 13.79
C ASP A 189 -12.44 7.83 12.60
N LEU A 190 -13.21 7.42 11.58
CA LEU A 190 -13.39 8.19 10.35
C LEU A 190 -14.06 9.54 10.60
N LYS A 191 -15.01 9.60 11.55
CA LYS A 191 -15.73 10.85 11.90
C LYS A 191 -14.81 11.85 12.57
N LYS A 192 -13.97 11.39 13.49
CA LYS A 192 -12.95 12.21 14.12
C LYS A 192 -11.95 12.72 13.08
N ALA A 193 -11.42 11.83 12.24
CA ALA A 193 -10.46 12.16 11.18
C ALA A 193 -11.01 13.24 10.22
N SER A 194 -12.32 13.21 9.94
CA SER A 194 -12.98 14.10 8.99
C SER A 194 -13.66 15.31 9.62
N SER A 195 -13.55 15.50 10.96
CA SER A 195 -14.31 16.52 11.70
C SER A 195 -14.06 17.97 11.26
N LYS A 196 -12.92 18.24 10.62
CA LYS A 196 -12.50 19.57 10.15
C LYS A 196 -12.67 19.75 8.64
N ILE A 197 -13.29 18.78 7.93
CA ILE A 197 -13.35 18.72 6.50
C ILE A 197 -14.70 19.19 5.98
N ASP A 198 -14.69 20.14 5.06
CA ASP A 198 -15.91 20.60 4.40
C ASP A 198 -16.42 19.56 3.39
N ALA A 199 -17.75 19.50 3.22
CA ALA A 199 -18.38 18.61 2.25
C ALA A 199 -17.84 18.83 0.83
N ASN A 200 -17.49 20.07 0.47
CA ASN A 200 -17.01 20.49 -0.84
C ASN A 200 -15.48 20.28 -1.03
N ASP A 201 -14.72 19.99 0.00
CA ASP A 201 -13.30 19.69 -0.14
C ASP A 201 -13.09 18.46 -1.02
N PHE A 202 -12.07 18.46 -1.89
CA PHE A 202 -11.58 17.25 -2.53
C PHE A 202 -10.82 16.41 -1.51
N LYS A 203 -11.24 15.16 -1.31
CA LYS A 203 -10.79 14.31 -0.19
C LYS A 203 -9.99 13.11 -0.66
N ILE A 204 -8.78 12.96 -0.11
CA ILE A 204 -7.95 11.76 -0.24
C ILE A 204 -7.84 11.13 1.14
N LEU A 205 -8.31 9.89 1.29
CA LEU A 205 -8.29 9.13 2.54
C LEU A 205 -7.17 8.09 2.51
N LEU A 206 -6.32 8.11 3.52
CA LEU A 206 -5.36 7.06 3.82
C LEU A 206 -5.96 6.13 4.87
N SER A 207 -6.11 4.87 4.53
CA SER A 207 -6.64 3.84 5.42
C SER A 207 -6.00 2.50 5.08
N HIS A 208 -5.28 1.91 6.03
CA HIS A 208 -4.43 0.75 5.78
C HIS A 208 -5.20 -0.45 5.21
N ASP A 209 -6.25 -0.92 5.90
CA ASP A 209 -7.02 -2.09 5.49
C ASP A 209 -8.15 -1.72 4.50
N PRO A 210 -8.20 -2.30 3.29
CA PRO A 210 -9.21 -1.97 2.29
C PRO A 210 -10.65 -2.36 2.69
N SER A 211 -10.83 -3.18 3.72
CA SER A 211 -12.18 -3.49 4.22
C SER A 211 -12.86 -2.26 4.84
N HIS A 212 -12.10 -1.29 5.37
CA HIS A 212 -12.64 -0.03 5.87
C HIS A 212 -13.45 0.71 4.79
N TRP A 213 -12.95 0.71 3.55
CA TRP A 213 -13.67 1.35 2.44
C TRP A 213 -15.07 0.75 2.21
N GLU A 214 -15.19 -0.58 2.23
CA GLU A 214 -16.47 -1.26 2.00
C GLU A 214 -17.44 -1.13 3.18
N TYR A 215 -16.93 -1.19 4.41
CA TYR A 215 -17.77 -1.28 5.60
C TYR A 215 -18.16 0.07 6.18
N GLU A 216 -17.30 1.09 6.05
CA GLU A 216 -17.50 2.43 6.66
C GLU A 216 -17.49 3.55 5.61
N VAL A 217 -16.41 3.68 4.82
CA VAL A 217 -16.18 4.83 3.94
C VAL A 217 -17.28 5.01 2.90
N LEU A 218 -17.73 3.92 2.27
CA LEU A 218 -18.84 3.97 1.27
C LEU A 218 -20.20 4.28 1.87
N LYS A 219 -20.34 4.22 3.19
CA LYS A 219 -21.60 4.48 3.92
C LYS A 219 -21.60 5.83 4.62
N ASP A 220 -20.45 6.49 4.68
CA ASP A 220 -20.32 7.82 5.30
C ASP A 220 -21.07 8.88 4.48
N ASN A 221 -21.51 9.93 5.18
CA ASN A 221 -22.21 11.05 4.55
C ASN A 221 -21.26 11.94 3.72
N LEU A 222 -19.96 11.92 4.02
CA LEU A 222 -18.95 12.62 3.23
C LEU A 222 -18.53 11.77 2.02
N HIS A 223 -18.31 12.43 0.91
CA HIS A 223 -17.80 11.81 -0.29
C HIS A 223 -16.26 11.82 -0.27
N TYR A 224 -15.63 10.64 -0.22
CA TYR A 224 -14.17 10.48 -0.30
C TYR A 224 -13.79 10.12 -1.74
N HIS A 225 -13.15 11.04 -2.45
CA HIS A 225 -12.87 10.91 -3.89
C HIS A 225 -11.90 9.76 -4.18
N LEU A 226 -10.81 9.68 -3.38
CA LEU A 226 -9.78 8.66 -3.49
C LEU A 226 -9.44 8.10 -2.11
N THR A 227 -9.53 6.79 -1.95
CA THR A 227 -9.03 6.05 -0.79
C THR A 227 -7.80 5.25 -1.18
N LEU A 228 -6.75 5.32 -0.37
CA LEU A 228 -5.50 4.60 -0.55
C LEU A 228 -5.34 3.58 0.58
N SER A 229 -5.12 2.31 0.21
CA SER A 229 -4.98 1.19 1.14
C SER A 229 -3.83 0.25 0.75
N GLY A 230 -3.41 -0.61 1.68
CA GLY A 230 -2.42 -1.66 1.48
C GLY A 230 -2.88 -3.00 2.06
N HIS A 231 -2.17 -3.49 3.10
CA HIS A 231 -2.51 -4.59 3.99
C HIS A 231 -2.51 -6.00 3.38
N THR A 232 -3.06 -6.17 2.19
CA THR A 232 -3.32 -7.51 1.63
C THR A 232 -2.10 -8.20 1.06
N HIS A 233 -1.08 -7.42 0.68
CA HIS A 233 0.10 -7.84 -0.09
C HIS A 233 -0.22 -8.62 -1.39
N GLY A 234 -1.52 -8.74 -1.76
CA GLY A 234 -1.96 -9.75 -2.72
C GLY A 234 -1.51 -11.15 -2.30
N MET A 235 -1.36 -11.41 -0.98
CA MET A 235 -0.81 -12.62 -0.38
C MET A 235 0.61 -12.97 -0.85
N GLN A 236 1.32 -12.02 -1.52
CA GLN A 236 2.66 -12.22 -2.11
C GLN A 236 2.73 -13.39 -3.10
N PHE A 237 1.59 -13.99 -3.42
CA PHE A 237 1.47 -15.17 -4.26
C PHE A 237 0.25 -15.09 -5.18
N GLY A 238 0.46 -15.30 -6.47
CA GLY A 238 -0.63 -15.25 -7.43
C GLY A 238 -0.14 -15.21 -8.88
N ILE A 239 -1.07 -14.93 -9.77
CA ILE A 239 -0.81 -14.75 -11.20
C ILE A 239 -1.46 -13.43 -11.63
N GLU A 240 -0.64 -12.53 -12.14
CA GLU A 240 -1.12 -11.26 -12.68
C GLU A 240 -0.48 -11.00 -14.04
N ILE A 241 -1.30 -11.12 -15.08
CA ILE A 241 -0.96 -10.80 -16.47
C ILE A 241 -1.92 -9.68 -16.88
N PRO A 242 -1.43 -8.44 -17.07
CA PRO A 242 -2.28 -7.29 -17.40
C PRO A 242 -3.22 -7.59 -18.58
N GLY A 243 -4.50 -7.27 -18.42
CA GLY A 243 -5.54 -7.48 -19.44
C GLY A 243 -6.01 -8.93 -19.63
N LEU A 244 -5.37 -9.92 -18.99
CA LEU A 244 -5.71 -11.34 -19.18
C LEU A 244 -6.16 -12.03 -17.89
N VAL A 245 -5.34 -12.01 -16.83
CA VAL A 245 -5.65 -12.70 -15.57
C VAL A 245 -5.12 -11.93 -14.38
N LYS A 246 -5.93 -11.86 -13.32
CA LYS A 246 -5.55 -11.35 -12.01
C LYS A 246 -6.14 -12.26 -10.94
N TRP A 247 -5.27 -13.04 -10.33
CA TRP A 247 -5.67 -14.03 -9.34
C TRP A 247 -4.64 -14.15 -8.21
N SER A 248 -5.17 -14.22 -6.99
CA SER A 248 -4.42 -14.56 -5.78
C SER A 248 -5.37 -15.28 -4.81
N PRO A 249 -4.90 -16.18 -3.93
CA PRO A 249 -5.73 -16.78 -2.89
C PRO A 249 -6.39 -15.77 -1.96
N ILE A 250 -5.80 -14.58 -1.78
CA ILE A 250 -6.34 -13.51 -0.95
C ILE A 250 -7.74 -13.05 -1.38
N LYS A 251 -8.13 -13.25 -2.63
CA LYS A 251 -9.46 -12.91 -3.15
C LYS A 251 -10.62 -13.56 -2.41
N TRP A 252 -10.37 -14.67 -1.72
CA TRP A 252 -11.39 -15.36 -0.92
C TRP A 252 -11.66 -14.67 0.42
N ARG A 253 -10.69 -13.83 0.89
CA ARG A 253 -10.83 -13.05 2.11
C ARG A 253 -11.12 -11.57 1.83
N TYR A 254 -10.47 -10.99 0.80
CA TYR A 254 -10.59 -9.60 0.43
C TYR A 254 -11.13 -9.45 -0.98
N LYS A 255 -12.31 -8.84 -1.11
CA LYS A 255 -12.91 -8.51 -2.40
C LYS A 255 -12.06 -7.50 -3.17
N TYR A 256 -11.52 -6.52 -2.45
CA TYR A 256 -10.64 -5.48 -2.98
C TYR A 256 -9.23 -5.76 -2.47
N TRP A 257 -8.40 -6.43 -3.27
CA TRP A 257 -7.13 -6.92 -2.78
C TRP A 257 -5.91 -6.35 -3.50
N ALA A 258 -6.03 -5.72 -4.66
CA ALA A 258 -4.93 -5.05 -5.37
C ALA A 258 -5.42 -4.17 -6.51
N GLY A 259 -4.76 -3.03 -6.76
CA GLY A 259 -5.05 -2.09 -7.85
C GLY A 259 -6.30 -1.25 -7.62
N VAL A 260 -6.82 -0.67 -8.68
CA VAL A 260 -7.87 0.34 -8.64
C VAL A 260 -9.26 -0.27 -8.75
N TYR A 261 -10.16 0.19 -7.89
CA TYR A 261 -11.60 -0.14 -7.87
C TYR A 261 -12.41 1.15 -7.83
N GLN A 262 -13.61 1.13 -8.41
CA GLN A 262 -14.53 2.26 -8.38
C GLN A 262 -15.93 1.81 -7.99
N LYS A 263 -16.58 2.55 -7.10
CA LYS A 263 -17.98 2.37 -6.70
C LYS A 263 -18.55 3.71 -6.24
N ALA A 264 -19.78 4.04 -6.66
CA ALA A 264 -20.49 5.27 -6.28
C ALA A 264 -19.64 6.55 -6.46
N ASN A 265 -18.91 6.64 -7.58
CA ASN A 265 -17.97 7.73 -7.92
C ASN A 265 -16.79 7.90 -6.93
N GLN A 266 -16.62 6.97 -5.99
CA GLN A 266 -15.45 6.88 -5.13
C GLN A 266 -14.46 5.86 -5.69
N ILE A 267 -13.17 6.16 -5.57
CA ILE A 267 -12.09 5.30 -6.07
C ILE A 267 -11.28 4.79 -4.88
N LEU A 268 -10.99 3.48 -4.89
CA LEU A 268 -10.06 2.83 -3.99
C LEU A 268 -8.85 2.33 -4.78
N ASN A 269 -7.63 2.64 -4.33
CA ASN A 269 -6.44 1.93 -4.76
C ASN A 269 -5.88 1.07 -3.62
N VAL A 270 -5.67 -0.21 -3.88
CA VAL A 270 -5.04 -1.14 -2.94
C VAL A 270 -3.66 -1.50 -3.46
N ASN A 271 -2.63 -1.03 -2.76
CA ASN A 271 -1.22 -1.27 -3.07
C ASN A 271 -0.82 -2.69 -2.62
N ARG A 272 0.01 -3.39 -3.42
CA ARG A 272 0.47 -4.76 -3.12
C ARG A 272 1.61 -4.83 -2.11
N GLY A 273 2.00 -3.69 -1.55
CA GLY A 273 3.08 -3.57 -0.58
C GLY A 273 4.48 -3.44 -1.20
N PHE A 274 5.32 -2.70 -0.50
CA PHE A 274 6.71 -2.41 -0.85
C PHE A 274 7.65 -3.55 -0.40
N GLY A 275 7.43 -4.07 0.80
CA GLY A 275 8.20 -5.15 1.38
C GLY A 275 7.54 -6.52 1.27
N TYR A 276 7.80 -7.37 2.23
CA TYR A 276 7.22 -8.71 2.35
C TYR A 276 7.14 -9.13 3.82
N LEU A 277 6.24 -10.07 4.12
CA LEU A 277 5.99 -10.54 5.49
C LEU A 277 5.74 -12.06 5.50
N ALA A 278 6.15 -12.75 6.53
CA ALA A 278 5.99 -14.19 6.78
C ALA A 278 6.67 -15.06 5.70
N PHE A 279 6.12 -15.16 4.49
CA PHE A 279 6.79 -15.82 3.38
C PHE A 279 7.92 -14.92 2.84
N PRO A 280 9.22 -15.35 2.87
CA PRO A 280 10.35 -14.51 2.53
C PRO A 280 10.52 -14.35 1.00
N GLY A 281 9.43 -14.17 0.28
CA GLY A 281 9.41 -14.11 -1.18
C GLY A 281 8.13 -13.52 -1.75
N ARG A 282 8.14 -13.28 -3.07
CA ARG A 282 6.96 -12.89 -3.84
C ARG A 282 6.92 -13.67 -5.16
N VAL A 283 5.80 -14.31 -5.44
CA VAL A 283 5.59 -15.13 -6.64
C VAL A 283 4.39 -14.58 -7.42
N GLY A 284 4.67 -13.99 -8.59
CA GLY A 284 3.64 -13.44 -9.49
C GLY A 284 2.96 -12.15 -9.02
N ILE A 285 3.04 -11.81 -7.73
CA ILE A 285 2.58 -10.54 -7.15
C ILE A 285 3.81 -9.78 -6.63
N TRP A 286 4.27 -8.83 -7.42
CA TRP A 286 5.52 -8.13 -7.17
C TRP A 286 5.37 -6.96 -6.21
N PRO A 287 6.48 -6.50 -5.56
CA PRO A 287 6.47 -5.28 -4.76
C PRO A 287 6.06 -4.09 -5.64
N GLU A 288 5.25 -3.19 -5.09
CA GLU A 288 4.58 -2.14 -5.84
C GLU A 288 4.94 -0.74 -5.35
N ILE A 289 5.19 0.14 -6.31
CA ILE A 289 5.19 1.59 -6.18
C ILE A 289 4.05 2.08 -7.08
N THR A 290 2.99 2.61 -6.49
CA THR A 290 1.85 3.15 -7.27
C THR A 290 2.07 4.63 -7.54
N VAL A 291 1.88 5.07 -8.78
CA VAL A 291 1.87 6.48 -9.16
C VAL A 291 0.51 6.84 -9.73
N ILE A 292 -0.17 7.78 -9.08
CA ILE A 292 -1.49 8.25 -9.49
C ILE A 292 -1.38 9.70 -9.97
N THR A 293 -1.83 9.95 -11.18
CA THR A 293 -1.99 11.32 -11.72
C THR A 293 -3.46 11.71 -11.67
N LEU A 294 -3.76 12.79 -10.96
CA LEU A 294 -5.13 13.32 -10.88
C LEU A 294 -5.44 14.16 -12.13
N LYS A 295 -6.63 13.98 -12.68
CA LYS A 295 -7.12 14.72 -13.85
C LYS A 295 -8.53 15.23 -13.60
N LYS A 296 -8.81 16.49 -14.01
CA LYS A 296 -10.14 17.06 -13.97
C LYS A 296 -10.97 16.55 -15.15
N GLY A 297 -12.20 16.13 -14.89
CA GLY A 297 -13.14 15.71 -15.93
C GLY A 297 -13.67 14.31 -15.75
N LYS A 298 -14.35 13.83 -16.79
CA LYS A 298 -14.90 12.45 -16.85
C LYS A 298 -13.89 11.52 -17.49
N ARG A 299 -13.88 10.31 -16.99
CA ARG A 299 -13.15 9.20 -17.62
C ARG A 299 -13.80 8.84 -18.95
N ASP A 300 -13.00 8.72 -19.99
CA ASP A 300 -13.44 8.13 -21.24
C ASP A 300 -13.76 6.63 -21.05
N ARG A 301 -14.94 6.17 -21.49
CA ARG A 301 -15.42 4.79 -21.24
C ARG A 301 -14.49 3.70 -21.80
N ASN A 302 -13.61 4.06 -22.72
CA ASN A 302 -12.70 3.13 -23.39
C ASN A 302 -11.34 2.93 -22.67
N ASN A 303 -11.04 3.69 -21.60
CA ASN A 303 -9.81 3.54 -20.83
C ASN A 303 -10.03 2.61 -19.62
N ILE A 304 -9.48 1.40 -19.70
CA ILE A 304 -9.33 0.49 -18.55
C ILE A 304 -8.18 1.02 -17.68
N PHE A 305 -8.31 0.96 -16.32
CA PHE A 305 -7.25 1.39 -15.37
C PHE A 305 -5.92 0.69 -15.65
#